data_93e8a2e408a5410f700522a152046d27
#
_entry.id   93e8a2e408a5410f700522a152046d27
#
_cell.length_a   1.000
_cell.length_b   1.000
_cell.length_c   1.000
_cell.angle_alpha   90.00
_cell.angle_beta   90.00
_cell.angle_gamma   90.00
#
_symmetry.space_group_name_H-M   'P 1'
#
loop_
_entity.id
_entity.type
_entity.pdbx_description
1 polymer ?
#
loop_
_entity_poly.entity_id
_entity_poly.type
_entity_poly.pdbx_seq_one_letter_code
_entity_poly.pdbx_strand_id
1 'polypeptide(L)'
;QFTQFNAAPTAFNPAYAGVSGKARLASLYRTQWTGLPQAFTGFHLAYDRPTLDKRMGFGFLLSNEQAGAGALNRIQFMGQASHNLRLGRRVNLRTGMQLGLGARSIDMTNLVFMDQILRDFADVSIEQGLGVGTQYMDMGAGFMLLSRRVWFGASANHLTSPNVSLNPALPEKLAVLYTGHGGARIQLARGPRGRFRRDVVVSWKYMQQGDRNQLDVGAYYDMSLFTLGVWYRGLPVQTAADGSMDVDALSFVFGFGNRDFKMGYSYDITLNRLGALGTAGSHEFSVKYFWDVARRRDPRPPYHPCVEY
;
A
#
# COMPACT_ATOMS: atom_id res chain seq x y z
N GLN A 1 -5.98 2.47 -2.30
CA GLN A 1 -4.92 2.97 -1.39
C GLN A 1 -5.09 2.38 0.00
N PHE A 2 -4.00 1.98 0.66
CA PHE A 2 -4.01 1.36 1.98
C PHE A 2 -3.46 2.30 3.04
N THR A 3 -4.11 2.36 4.20
CA THR A 3 -3.70 3.11 5.39
C THR A 3 -2.54 2.40 6.08
N GLN A 4 -2.62 1.07 6.18
CA GLN A 4 -1.57 0.24 6.74
C GLN A 4 -0.43 -0.04 5.74
N PHE A 5 0.08 0.99 5.04
CA PHE A 5 1.11 0.80 4.02
C PHE A 5 2.40 0.15 4.57
N ASN A 6 2.68 0.28 5.87
CA ASN A 6 3.79 -0.42 6.52
C ASN A 6 3.56 -1.94 6.64
N ALA A 7 2.33 -2.43 6.43
CA ALA A 7 2.05 -3.87 6.47
C ALA A 7 2.59 -4.58 5.22
N ALA A 8 2.44 -3.98 4.02
CA ALA A 8 3.04 -4.47 2.77
C ALA A 8 3.80 -3.35 2.06
N PRO A 9 4.94 -2.90 2.59
CA PRO A 9 5.64 -1.73 2.06
C PRO A 9 6.24 -1.95 0.67
N THR A 10 6.40 -3.20 0.24
CA THR A 10 6.78 -3.56 -1.12
C THR A 10 5.75 -3.12 -2.17
N ALA A 11 4.50 -2.86 -1.77
CA ALA A 11 3.46 -2.39 -2.67
C ALA A 11 3.72 -0.96 -3.21
N PHE A 12 4.42 -0.11 -2.45
CA PHE A 12 4.72 1.24 -2.91
C PHE A 12 6.20 1.46 -3.24
N ASN A 13 7.14 0.68 -2.66
CA ASN A 13 8.56 0.79 -2.98
C ASN A 13 9.24 -0.58 -3.01
N PRO A 14 9.73 -1.06 -4.17
CA PRO A 14 10.37 -2.37 -4.32
C PRO A 14 11.67 -2.52 -3.52
N ALA A 15 12.30 -1.42 -3.08
CA ALA A 15 13.48 -1.47 -2.22
C ALA A 15 13.23 -2.09 -0.84
N TYR A 16 11.96 -2.27 -0.44
CA TYR A 16 11.60 -2.98 0.80
C TYR A 16 11.73 -4.51 0.69
N ALA A 17 11.83 -5.09 -0.51
CA ALA A 17 11.93 -6.53 -0.66
C ALA A 17 13.11 -7.11 0.15
N GLY A 18 12.85 -8.02 1.10
CA GLY A 18 13.83 -8.63 1.99
C GLY A 18 14.42 -7.71 3.07
N VAL A 19 13.85 -6.52 3.31
CA VAL A 19 14.34 -5.57 4.32
C VAL A 19 14.20 -6.11 5.74
N SER A 20 13.18 -6.92 6.02
CA SER A 20 12.93 -7.53 7.32
C SER A 20 14.05 -8.46 7.81
N GLY A 21 14.91 -8.92 6.90
CA GLY A 21 15.93 -9.93 7.20
C GLY A 21 15.38 -11.34 7.41
N LYS A 22 14.07 -11.52 7.34
CA LYS A 22 13.30 -12.77 7.36
C LYS A 22 12.50 -12.89 6.05
N ALA A 23 12.04 -14.09 5.73
CA ALA A 23 10.96 -14.23 4.75
C ALA A 23 9.68 -13.70 5.38
N ARG A 24 8.89 -12.96 4.60
CA ARG A 24 7.63 -12.35 5.02
C ARG A 24 6.54 -12.67 4.01
N LEU A 25 5.39 -13.09 4.49
CA LEU A 25 4.13 -13.14 3.76
C LEU A 25 3.19 -12.12 4.41
N ALA A 26 2.64 -11.21 3.63
CA ALA A 26 1.71 -10.20 4.10
C ALA A 26 0.45 -10.20 3.23
N SER A 27 -0.71 -10.17 3.88
CA SER A 27 -2.01 -10.04 3.23
C SER A 27 -2.71 -8.81 3.79
N LEU A 28 -3.25 -7.97 2.90
CA LEU A 28 -4.04 -6.78 3.25
C LEU A 28 -5.37 -6.86 2.51
N TYR A 29 -6.44 -6.55 3.23
CA TYR A 29 -7.78 -6.39 2.67
C TYR A 29 -8.38 -5.07 3.15
N ARG A 30 -8.92 -4.29 2.23
CA ARG A 30 -9.56 -3.01 2.50
C ARG A 30 -10.93 -2.94 1.86
N THR A 31 -11.90 -2.47 2.62
CA THR A 31 -13.20 -2.05 2.11
C THR A 31 -13.39 -0.59 2.43
N GLN A 32 -13.63 0.23 1.42
CA GLN A 32 -13.79 1.67 1.56
C GLN A 32 -15.22 2.09 1.25
N TRP A 33 -15.77 2.97 2.10
CA TRP A 33 -17.12 3.52 2.00
C TRP A 33 -18.21 2.45 2.05
N THR A 34 -18.18 1.69 3.14
CA THR A 34 -19.09 0.56 3.37
C THR A 34 -20.57 0.97 3.48
N GLY A 35 -20.87 2.24 3.72
CA GLY A 35 -22.22 2.79 3.71
C GLY A 35 -22.79 3.02 2.31
N LEU A 36 -21.97 2.96 1.26
CA LEU A 36 -22.43 3.09 -0.13
C LEU A 36 -22.77 1.72 -0.70
N PRO A 37 -23.79 1.61 -1.58
CA PRO A 37 -24.19 0.34 -2.21
C PRO A 37 -23.06 -0.35 -2.98
N GLN A 38 -22.03 0.39 -3.33
CA GLN A 38 -20.93 -0.04 -4.20
C GLN A 38 -19.59 0.32 -3.56
N ALA A 39 -19.27 -0.36 -2.45
CA ALA A 39 -18.01 -0.17 -1.76
C ALA A 39 -16.79 -0.48 -2.65
N PHE A 40 -15.71 0.30 -2.48
CA PHE A 40 -14.43 -0.01 -3.10
C PHE A 40 -13.73 -1.08 -2.29
N THR A 41 -13.26 -2.14 -2.93
CA THR A 41 -12.49 -3.19 -2.27
C THR A 41 -11.09 -3.27 -2.84
N GLY A 42 -10.13 -3.60 -1.98
CA GLY A 42 -8.74 -3.80 -2.36
C GLY A 42 -8.15 -4.98 -1.61
N PHE A 43 -7.36 -5.77 -2.32
CA PHE A 43 -6.63 -6.89 -1.75
C PHE A 43 -5.18 -6.86 -2.22
N HIS A 44 -4.24 -7.00 -1.27
CA HIS A 44 -2.82 -7.19 -1.57
C HIS A 44 -2.32 -8.47 -0.92
N LEU A 45 -1.54 -9.24 -1.66
CA LEU A 45 -0.75 -10.35 -1.17
C LEU A 45 0.70 -10.13 -1.56
N ALA A 46 1.57 -9.97 -0.58
CA ALA A 46 2.98 -9.71 -0.79
C ALA A 46 3.82 -10.81 -0.13
N TYR A 47 4.78 -11.31 -0.85
CA TYR A 47 5.83 -12.18 -0.33
C TYR A 47 7.18 -11.58 -0.62
N ASP A 48 8.06 -11.55 0.36
CA ASP A 48 9.45 -11.16 0.15
C ASP A 48 10.40 -11.90 1.09
N ARG A 49 11.63 -12.09 0.61
CA ARG A 49 12.69 -12.71 1.39
C ARG A 49 14.06 -12.13 1.03
N PRO A 50 15.00 -12.05 1.98
CA PRO A 50 16.39 -11.77 1.68
C PRO A 50 17.09 -13.02 1.13
N THR A 51 18.22 -12.82 0.45
CA THR A 51 19.22 -13.86 0.23
C THR A 51 19.93 -14.24 1.53
N LEU A 52 20.65 -15.36 1.53
CA LEU A 52 21.37 -15.85 2.72
C LEU A 52 22.46 -14.85 3.20
N ASP A 53 23.08 -14.12 2.28
CA ASP A 53 24.07 -13.08 2.57
C ASP A 53 23.45 -11.72 2.89
N LYS A 54 22.11 -11.59 2.82
CA LYS A 54 21.31 -10.39 3.06
C LYS A 54 21.69 -9.17 2.20
N ARG A 55 22.40 -9.42 1.09
CA ARG A 55 22.75 -8.37 0.13
C ARG A 55 21.62 -8.09 -0.85
N MET A 56 20.88 -9.11 -1.21
CA MET A 56 19.74 -9.00 -2.11
C MET A 56 18.42 -9.36 -1.41
N GLY A 57 17.34 -8.91 -1.94
CA GLY A 57 15.99 -9.31 -1.58
C GLY A 57 15.17 -9.56 -2.83
N PHE A 58 14.31 -10.56 -2.77
CA PHE A 58 13.38 -10.90 -3.84
C PHE A 58 11.97 -10.97 -3.27
N GLY A 59 10.99 -10.64 -4.07
CA GLY A 59 9.60 -10.71 -3.68
C GLY A 59 8.66 -10.72 -4.86
N PHE A 60 7.41 -10.93 -4.56
CA PHE A 60 6.32 -10.70 -5.48
C PHE A 60 5.14 -10.03 -4.76
N LEU A 61 4.36 -9.31 -5.52
CA LEU A 61 3.15 -8.66 -5.10
C LEU A 61 2.02 -9.03 -6.05
N LEU A 62 0.92 -9.53 -5.50
CA LEU A 62 -0.36 -9.65 -6.18
C LEU A 62 -1.29 -8.60 -5.59
N SER A 63 -1.90 -7.79 -6.42
CA SER A 63 -2.90 -6.81 -6.01
C SER A 63 -4.16 -6.96 -6.84
N ASN A 64 -5.31 -6.81 -6.19
CA ASN A 64 -6.61 -6.72 -6.83
C ASN A 64 -7.36 -5.51 -6.25
N GLU A 65 -7.82 -4.62 -7.09
CA GLU A 65 -8.63 -3.46 -6.73
C GLU A 65 -9.91 -3.48 -7.54
N GLN A 66 -11.02 -3.35 -6.84
CA GLN A 66 -12.36 -3.36 -7.44
C GLN A 66 -13.07 -2.06 -7.07
N ALA A 67 -13.58 -1.35 -8.06
CA ALA A 67 -14.25 -0.08 -7.91
C ALA A 67 -15.71 -0.17 -8.33
N GLY A 68 -16.60 0.28 -7.45
CA GLY A 68 -18.05 0.28 -7.70
C GLY A 68 -18.64 -1.12 -7.66
N ALA A 69 -19.84 -1.33 -8.20
CA ALA A 69 -20.62 -2.59 -8.22
C ALA A 69 -19.90 -3.82 -8.82
N GLY A 70 -18.57 -3.87 -8.71
CA GLY A 70 -17.72 -4.88 -9.34
C GLY A 70 -17.42 -4.55 -10.80
N ALA A 71 -17.90 -3.41 -11.28
CA ALA A 71 -17.79 -3.06 -12.69
C ALA A 71 -16.33 -2.86 -13.14
N LEU A 72 -15.50 -2.17 -12.37
CA LEU A 72 -14.10 -1.95 -12.74
C LEU A 72 -13.17 -2.78 -11.83
N ASN A 73 -12.49 -3.73 -12.43
CA ASN A 73 -11.52 -4.59 -11.76
C ASN A 73 -10.10 -4.34 -12.31
N ARG A 74 -9.12 -4.24 -11.42
CA ARG A 74 -7.70 -4.11 -11.75
C ARG A 74 -6.91 -5.15 -10.96
N ILE A 75 -6.29 -6.08 -11.67
CA ILE A 75 -5.38 -7.06 -11.09
C ILE A 75 -3.96 -6.81 -11.55
N GLN A 76 -2.97 -6.92 -10.67
CA GLN A 76 -1.56 -6.77 -11.00
C GLN A 76 -0.73 -7.83 -10.29
N PHE A 77 0.24 -8.38 -11.01
CA PHE A 77 1.28 -9.24 -10.46
C PHE A 77 2.65 -8.65 -10.77
N MET A 78 3.44 -8.40 -9.71
CA MET A 78 4.76 -7.74 -9.81
C MET A 78 5.82 -8.61 -9.16
N GLY A 79 6.86 -8.96 -9.92
CA GLY A 79 8.11 -9.51 -9.40
C GLY A 79 9.04 -8.37 -8.95
N GLN A 80 9.70 -8.54 -7.82
CA GLN A 80 10.51 -7.49 -7.18
C GLN A 80 11.90 -8.00 -6.83
N ALA A 81 12.89 -7.15 -7.04
CA ALA A 81 14.27 -7.40 -6.63
C ALA A 81 14.85 -6.16 -5.97
N SER A 82 15.65 -6.35 -4.92
CA SER A 82 16.34 -5.26 -4.24
C SER A 82 17.80 -5.60 -3.96
N HIS A 83 18.63 -4.57 -3.88
CA HIS A 83 20.03 -4.70 -3.51
C HIS A 83 20.38 -3.79 -2.35
N ASN A 84 21.14 -4.29 -1.38
CA ASN A 84 21.54 -3.59 -0.16
C ASN A 84 23.03 -3.24 -0.20
N LEU A 85 23.33 -1.97 -0.32
CA LEU A 85 24.66 -1.38 -0.31
C LEU A 85 24.96 -0.78 1.06
N ARG A 86 26.06 -1.16 1.68
CA ARG A 86 26.53 -0.55 2.92
C ARG A 86 27.36 0.70 2.60
N LEU A 87 26.82 1.88 2.86
CA LEU A 87 27.53 3.15 2.69
C LEU A 87 28.47 3.47 3.85
N GLY A 88 28.34 2.73 4.95
CA GLY A 88 29.18 2.94 6.14
C GLY A 88 28.75 2.07 7.30
N ARG A 89 29.22 2.41 8.52
CA ARG A 89 28.92 1.65 9.73
C ARG A 89 27.46 1.79 10.20
N ARG A 90 26.74 2.82 9.77
CA ARG A 90 25.41 3.19 10.32
C ARG A 90 24.34 3.42 9.27
N VAL A 91 24.72 3.47 7.98
CA VAL A 91 23.80 3.79 6.88
C VAL A 91 23.90 2.74 5.80
N ASN A 92 22.74 2.26 5.35
CA ASN A 92 22.59 1.36 4.21
C ASN A 92 21.74 2.07 3.15
N LEU A 93 22.15 1.95 1.89
CA LEU A 93 21.34 2.28 0.74
C LEU A 93 20.75 0.98 0.17
N ARG A 94 19.44 0.94 0.05
CA ARG A 94 18.77 -0.13 -0.69
C ARG A 94 18.19 0.43 -1.96
N THR A 95 18.46 -0.22 -3.07
CA THR A 95 17.81 0.05 -4.36
C THR A 95 16.89 -1.12 -4.69
N GLY A 96 15.82 -0.86 -5.41
CA GLY A 96 14.87 -1.89 -5.80
C GLY A 96 14.27 -1.61 -7.17
N MET A 97 13.89 -2.67 -7.85
CA MET A 97 13.15 -2.64 -9.09
C MET A 97 12.02 -3.65 -9.07
N GLN A 98 11.01 -3.37 -9.85
CA GLN A 98 9.90 -4.29 -10.06
C GLN A 98 9.49 -4.31 -11.53
N LEU A 99 9.02 -5.47 -11.95
CA LEU A 99 8.49 -5.72 -13.28
C LEU A 99 7.30 -6.66 -13.15
N GLY A 100 6.26 -6.45 -13.93
CA GLY A 100 5.11 -7.32 -13.88
C GLY A 100 4.07 -7.03 -14.94
N LEU A 101 2.95 -7.69 -14.76
CA LEU A 101 1.80 -7.66 -15.64
C LEU A 101 0.59 -7.13 -14.87
N GLY A 102 -0.21 -6.32 -15.54
CA GLY A 102 -1.51 -5.85 -15.07
C GLY A 102 -2.59 -6.16 -16.08
N ALA A 103 -3.79 -6.35 -15.56
CA ALA A 103 -4.99 -6.41 -16.35
C ALA A 103 -6.04 -5.47 -15.73
N ARG A 104 -6.78 -4.78 -16.57
CA ARG A 104 -7.93 -3.94 -16.21
C ARG A 104 -9.13 -4.43 -17.00
N SER A 105 -10.23 -4.67 -16.34
CA SER A 105 -11.46 -5.14 -16.95
C SER A 105 -12.67 -4.45 -16.33
N ILE A 106 -13.74 -4.38 -17.09
CA ILE A 106 -15.03 -3.92 -16.59
C ILE A 106 -16.07 -5.03 -16.83
N ASP A 107 -16.85 -5.32 -15.79
CA ASP A 107 -17.99 -6.23 -15.89
C ASP A 107 -19.24 -5.40 -16.18
N MET A 108 -19.70 -5.50 -17.42
CA MET A 108 -20.88 -4.76 -17.89
C MET A 108 -22.21 -5.44 -17.53
N THR A 109 -22.17 -6.68 -17.00
CA THR A 109 -23.40 -7.44 -16.71
C THR A 109 -24.22 -6.83 -15.56
N ASN A 110 -23.54 -6.14 -14.64
CA ASN A 110 -24.15 -5.48 -13.49
C ASN A 110 -24.46 -3.99 -13.72
N LEU A 111 -24.20 -3.49 -14.92
CA LEU A 111 -24.50 -2.10 -15.29
C LEU A 111 -25.86 -2.01 -15.96
N VAL A 112 -26.57 -0.93 -15.68
CA VAL A 112 -27.83 -0.60 -16.32
C VAL A 112 -27.57 0.50 -17.36
N PHE A 113 -27.88 0.23 -18.60
CA PHE A 113 -27.66 1.15 -19.71
C PHE A 113 -28.95 1.91 -20.05
N MET A 114 -28.80 3.04 -20.73
CA MET A 114 -29.92 3.92 -21.07
C MET A 114 -30.93 3.21 -21.99
N ASP A 115 -30.49 2.36 -22.90
CA ASP A 115 -31.34 1.58 -23.79
C ASP A 115 -32.26 0.62 -23.01
N GLN A 116 -31.77 0.04 -21.91
CA GLN A 116 -32.55 -0.81 -21.01
C GLN A 116 -33.62 0.01 -20.27
N ILE A 117 -33.28 1.20 -19.80
CA ILE A 117 -34.23 2.08 -19.12
C ILE A 117 -35.35 2.51 -20.10
N LEU A 118 -35.00 2.82 -21.33
CA LEU A 118 -35.94 3.24 -22.35
C LEU A 118 -36.86 2.10 -22.85
N ARG A 119 -36.43 0.84 -22.68
CA ARG A 119 -37.18 -0.37 -23.09
C ARG A 119 -37.82 -1.11 -21.91
N ASP A 120 -37.97 -0.46 -20.75
CA ASP A 120 -38.54 -1.05 -19.54
C ASP A 120 -37.83 -2.38 -19.15
N PHE A 121 -36.51 -2.47 -19.34
CA PHE A 121 -35.69 -3.67 -19.06
C PHE A 121 -36.13 -4.93 -19.85
N ALA A 122 -36.83 -4.78 -20.91
CA ALA A 122 -37.37 -5.91 -21.71
C ALA A 122 -36.28 -6.72 -22.42
N ASP A 123 -35.14 -6.09 -22.72
CA ASP A 123 -34.04 -6.71 -23.48
C ASP A 123 -32.69 -6.48 -22.79
N VAL A 124 -31.77 -7.39 -23.04
CA VAL A 124 -30.35 -7.24 -22.65
C VAL A 124 -29.71 -6.17 -23.52
N SER A 125 -28.97 -5.22 -22.92
CA SER A 125 -28.25 -4.22 -23.70
C SER A 125 -27.18 -4.84 -24.58
N ILE A 126 -27.00 -4.26 -25.78
CA ILE A 126 -25.95 -4.68 -26.73
C ILE A 126 -24.54 -4.52 -26.08
N GLU A 127 -24.39 -3.53 -25.21
CA GLU A 127 -23.11 -3.27 -24.49
C GLU A 127 -22.80 -4.29 -23.40
N GLN A 128 -23.79 -4.97 -22.83
CA GLN A 128 -23.58 -5.99 -21.80
C GLN A 128 -22.82 -7.23 -22.30
N GLY A 129 -22.87 -7.53 -23.59
CA GLY A 129 -22.13 -8.64 -24.21
C GLY A 129 -20.65 -8.36 -24.50
N LEU A 130 -20.21 -7.11 -24.36
CA LEU A 130 -18.86 -6.69 -24.66
C LEU A 130 -18.00 -6.76 -23.39
N GLY A 131 -17.42 -7.93 -23.11
CA GLY A 131 -16.36 -8.03 -22.11
C GLY A 131 -15.16 -7.18 -22.52
N VAL A 132 -14.97 -6.03 -21.89
CA VAL A 132 -13.87 -5.11 -22.20
C VAL A 132 -12.77 -5.26 -21.19
N GLY A 133 -11.58 -5.61 -21.68
CA GLY A 133 -10.40 -5.74 -20.84
C GLY A 133 -9.12 -5.36 -21.59
N THR A 134 -8.14 -4.86 -20.86
CA THR A 134 -6.80 -4.56 -21.38
C THR A 134 -5.75 -5.18 -20.49
N GLN A 135 -4.65 -5.63 -21.09
CA GLN A 135 -3.47 -6.15 -20.38
C GLN A 135 -2.28 -5.25 -20.68
N TYR A 136 -1.41 -5.08 -19.72
CA TYR A 136 -0.25 -4.22 -19.86
C TYR A 136 0.93 -4.73 -19.05
N MET A 137 2.13 -4.38 -19.49
CA MET A 137 3.35 -4.55 -18.71
C MET A 137 3.64 -3.28 -17.93
N ASP A 138 4.15 -3.45 -16.71
CA ASP A 138 4.45 -2.36 -15.82
C ASP A 138 5.80 -2.53 -15.15
N MET A 139 6.48 -1.41 -14.92
CA MET A 139 7.78 -1.36 -14.27
C MET A 139 7.79 -0.28 -13.20
N GLY A 140 8.63 -0.51 -12.19
CA GLY A 140 8.88 0.47 -11.14
C GLY A 140 10.28 0.33 -10.58
N ALA A 141 10.76 1.41 -9.99
CA ALA A 141 12.04 1.46 -9.31
C ALA A 141 11.96 2.31 -8.04
N GLY A 142 12.86 2.06 -7.11
CA GLY A 142 12.90 2.84 -5.89
C GLY A 142 14.21 2.68 -5.14
N PHE A 143 14.41 3.54 -4.17
CA PHE A 143 15.53 3.46 -3.26
C PHE A 143 15.12 3.79 -1.83
N MET A 144 15.95 3.39 -0.89
CA MET A 144 15.81 3.70 0.54
C MET A 144 17.17 3.91 1.18
N LEU A 145 17.28 4.95 1.98
CA LEU A 145 18.35 5.16 2.93
C LEU A 145 17.88 4.72 4.32
N LEU A 146 18.58 3.78 4.90
CA LEU A 146 18.24 3.18 6.20
C LEU A 146 19.34 3.45 7.20
N SER A 147 18.97 3.99 8.35
CA SER A 147 19.81 4.10 9.54
C SER A 147 19.12 3.39 10.71
N ARG A 148 19.76 3.36 11.88
CA ARG A 148 19.20 2.69 13.06
C ARG A 148 17.88 3.28 13.55
N ARG A 149 17.66 4.57 13.35
CA ARG A 149 16.51 5.30 13.91
C ARG A 149 15.68 6.02 12.86
N VAL A 150 16.25 6.30 11.71
CA VAL A 150 15.61 7.06 10.66
C VAL A 150 15.70 6.35 9.32
N TRP A 151 14.71 6.52 8.51
CA TRP A 151 14.72 6.07 7.12
C TRP A 151 14.09 7.13 6.23
N PHE A 152 14.51 7.11 4.99
CA PHE A 152 13.96 7.90 3.91
C PHE A 152 14.00 7.06 2.64
N GLY A 153 13.00 7.18 1.79
CA GLY A 153 12.97 6.49 0.50
C GLY A 153 12.09 7.20 -0.50
N ALA A 154 12.34 6.88 -1.76
CA ALA A 154 11.48 7.28 -2.85
C ALA A 154 11.35 6.15 -3.87
N SER A 155 10.25 6.18 -4.61
CA SER A 155 9.98 5.23 -5.69
C SER A 155 9.18 5.91 -6.80
N ALA A 156 9.32 5.35 -8.01
CA ALA A 156 8.52 5.67 -9.17
C ALA A 156 7.94 4.37 -9.73
N ASN A 157 6.64 4.26 -9.75
CA ASN A 157 5.89 3.12 -10.28
C ASN A 157 5.19 3.55 -11.57
N HIS A 158 4.79 2.59 -12.40
CA HIS A 158 4.20 2.85 -13.72
C HIS A 158 5.15 3.59 -14.67
N LEU A 159 6.45 3.26 -14.63
CA LEU A 159 7.47 3.90 -15.46
C LEU A 159 7.26 3.68 -16.96
N THR A 160 6.61 2.60 -17.34
CA THR A 160 6.24 2.31 -18.74
C THR A 160 5.08 3.17 -19.23
N SER A 161 4.38 3.89 -18.33
CA SER A 161 3.16 4.64 -18.63
C SER A 161 2.21 3.85 -19.55
N PRO A 162 1.83 2.62 -19.17
CA PRO A 162 1.11 1.73 -20.05
C PRO A 162 -0.26 2.29 -20.44
N ASN A 163 -0.73 1.93 -21.63
CA ASN A 163 -2.10 2.22 -22.01
C ASN A 163 -3.04 1.27 -21.27
N VAL A 164 -3.92 1.84 -20.43
CA VAL A 164 -4.89 1.12 -19.61
C VAL A 164 -6.34 1.37 -20.09
N SER A 165 -6.49 1.95 -21.27
CA SER A 165 -7.79 2.24 -21.83
C SER A 165 -8.58 0.95 -22.09
N LEU A 166 -9.85 0.99 -21.76
CA LEU A 166 -10.83 -0.04 -22.11
C LEU A 166 -11.43 0.20 -23.51
N ASN A 167 -11.24 1.38 -24.07
CA ASN A 167 -11.65 1.72 -25.43
C ASN A 167 -10.41 1.86 -26.33
N PRO A 168 -10.21 0.97 -27.34
CA PRO A 168 -9.05 1.04 -28.22
C PRO A 168 -8.92 2.36 -29.01
N ALA A 169 -10.04 3.05 -29.25
CA ALA A 169 -10.05 4.31 -29.97
C ALA A 169 -9.58 5.52 -29.16
N LEU A 170 -9.57 5.39 -27.81
CA LEU A 170 -9.23 6.49 -26.91
C LEU A 170 -8.11 6.01 -25.95
N PRO A 171 -6.83 6.16 -26.30
CA PRO A 171 -5.74 5.71 -25.46
C PRO A 171 -5.69 6.50 -24.12
N GLU A 172 -5.65 5.78 -23.00
CA GLU A 172 -5.49 6.32 -21.66
C GLU A 172 -4.16 5.84 -21.08
N LYS A 173 -3.18 6.72 -20.96
CA LYS A 173 -1.89 6.39 -20.36
C LYS A 173 -1.95 6.49 -18.85
N LEU A 174 -1.53 5.43 -18.16
CA LEU A 174 -1.39 5.45 -16.72
C LEU A 174 -0.20 6.35 -16.34
N ALA A 175 -0.47 7.42 -15.61
CA ALA A 175 0.57 8.35 -15.18
C ALA A 175 1.53 7.68 -14.19
N VAL A 176 2.81 8.09 -14.23
CA VAL A 176 3.82 7.64 -13.29
C VAL A 176 3.41 8.04 -11.87
N LEU A 177 3.48 7.07 -10.94
CA LEU A 177 3.23 7.29 -9.52
C LEU A 177 4.55 7.51 -8.80
N TYR A 178 4.82 8.74 -8.39
CA TYR A 178 5.94 9.08 -7.52
C TYR A 178 5.52 8.93 -6.06
N THR A 179 6.38 8.30 -5.26
CA THR A 179 6.14 8.14 -3.82
C THR A 179 7.40 8.51 -3.06
N GLY A 180 7.29 9.48 -2.15
CA GLY A 180 8.31 9.79 -1.15
C GLY A 180 7.83 9.31 0.21
N HIS A 181 8.70 8.74 1.02
CA HIS A 181 8.32 8.28 2.35
C HIS A 181 9.50 8.30 3.31
N GLY A 182 9.18 8.36 4.59
CA GLY A 182 10.22 8.35 5.60
C GLY A 182 9.65 8.33 7.00
N GLY A 183 10.56 8.32 7.96
CA GLY A 183 10.17 8.38 9.35
C GLY A 183 11.34 8.22 10.31
N ALA A 184 10.99 8.30 11.59
CA ALA A 184 11.94 8.18 12.68
C ALA A 184 11.35 7.32 13.79
N ARG A 185 12.21 6.48 14.39
CA ARG A 185 11.90 5.68 15.56
C ARG A 185 12.56 6.29 16.79
N ILE A 186 11.75 6.66 17.75
CA ILE A 186 12.15 7.22 19.05
C ILE A 186 11.95 6.13 20.09
N GLN A 187 13.05 5.67 20.67
CA GLN A 187 13.01 4.66 21.70
C GLN A 187 12.74 5.30 23.06
N LEU A 188 11.61 4.98 23.68
CA LEU A 188 11.22 5.52 24.99
C LEU A 188 11.74 4.68 26.14
N ALA A 189 11.58 3.36 26.08
CA ALA A 189 12.00 2.46 27.15
C ALA A 189 12.38 1.07 26.64
N ARG A 190 13.35 0.45 27.32
CA ARG A 190 13.68 -0.97 27.22
C ARG A 190 13.63 -1.61 28.58
N GLY A 191 12.84 -2.66 28.73
CA GLY A 191 12.86 -3.48 29.93
C GLY A 191 14.11 -4.36 30.03
N PRO A 192 14.37 -4.93 31.22
CA PRO A 192 15.46 -5.87 31.42
C PRO A 192 15.42 -7.02 30.44
N ARG A 193 16.57 -7.41 29.87
CA ARG A 193 16.75 -8.49 28.89
C ARG A 193 15.93 -8.31 27.59
N GLY A 194 15.50 -7.06 27.25
CA GLY A 194 14.76 -6.76 26.03
C GLY A 194 13.32 -7.30 25.99
N ARG A 195 12.75 -7.72 27.11
CA ARG A 195 11.38 -8.28 27.19
C ARG A 195 10.28 -7.26 26.93
N PHE A 196 10.53 -6.00 27.24
CA PHE A 196 9.59 -4.92 26.99
C PHE A 196 10.27 -3.83 26.18
N ARG A 197 9.66 -3.45 25.10
CA ARG A 197 10.10 -2.36 24.24
C ARG A 197 8.94 -1.40 24.07
N ARG A 198 9.20 -0.13 24.23
CA ARG A 198 8.26 0.96 23.96
C ARG A 198 8.93 1.96 23.04
N ASP A 199 8.39 2.10 21.86
CA ASP A 199 8.90 3.03 20.86
C ASP A 199 7.76 3.91 20.35
N VAL A 200 8.07 5.14 20.02
CA VAL A 200 7.23 5.98 19.15
C VAL A 200 7.87 6.01 17.78
N VAL A 201 7.06 5.77 16.76
CA VAL A 201 7.50 5.86 15.37
C VAL A 201 6.65 6.89 14.66
N VAL A 202 7.29 7.96 14.20
CA VAL A 202 6.65 8.98 13.37
C VAL A 202 7.02 8.68 11.92
N SER A 203 6.03 8.69 11.04
CA SER A 203 6.26 8.44 9.61
C SER A 203 5.35 9.30 8.73
N TRP A 204 5.81 9.49 7.51
CA TRP A 204 5.08 10.20 6.48
C TRP A 204 5.21 9.47 5.15
N LYS A 205 4.22 9.66 4.29
CA LYS A 205 4.22 9.19 2.91
C LYS A 205 3.55 10.24 2.02
N TYR A 206 4.24 10.69 1.00
CA TYR A 206 3.74 11.56 -0.04
C TYR A 206 3.63 10.80 -1.34
N MET A 207 2.53 10.97 -2.04
CA MET A 207 2.27 10.36 -3.35
C MET A 207 1.80 11.42 -4.33
N GLN A 208 2.28 11.29 -5.58
CA GLN A 208 1.86 12.11 -6.71
C GLN A 208 1.65 11.25 -7.94
N GLN A 209 0.47 11.36 -8.56
CA GLN A 209 0.14 10.69 -9.80
C GLN A 209 -0.68 11.62 -10.70
N GLY A 210 -0.06 12.08 -11.79
CA GLY A 210 -0.63 13.17 -12.58
C GLY A 210 -0.87 14.40 -11.73
N ASP A 211 -2.09 14.93 -11.75
CA ASP A 211 -2.50 16.12 -10.98
C ASP A 211 -2.93 15.80 -9.54
N ARG A 212 -2.95 14.51 -9.17
CA ARG A 212 -3.39 14.09 -7.83
C ARG A 212 -2.21 13.94 -6.89
N ASN A 213 -2.30 14.62 -5.77
CA ASN A 213 -1.32 14.59 -4.69
C ASN A 213 -1.97 14.10 -3.40
N GLN A 214 -1.20 13.42 -2.57
CA GLN A 214 -1.65 12.98 -1.25
C GLN A 214 -0.48 12.95 -0.29
N LEU A 215 -0.71 13.44 0.92
CA LEU A 215 0.21 13.34 2.04
C LEU A 215 -0.46 12.59 3.19
N ASP A 216 0.17 11.53 3.63
CA ASP A 216 -0.19 10.79 4.84
C ASP A 216 0.89 11.06 5.90
N VAL A 217 0.50 11.51 7.09
CA VAL A 217 1.40 11.71 8.23
C VAL A 217 0.81 11.03 9.45
N GLY A 218 1.63 10.31 10.20
CA GLY A 218 1.13 9.62 11.36
C GLY A 218 2.20 9.16 12.34
N ALA A 219 1.73 8.66 13.46
CA ALA A 219 2.56 8.13 14.51
C ALA A 219 2.02 6.80 15.03
N TYR A 220 2.94 5.93 15.43
CA TYR A 220 2.64 4.67 16.12
C TYR A 220 3.30 4.63 17.48
N TYR A 221 2.59 4.09 18.45
CA TYR A 221 3.11 3.70 19.74
C TYR A 221 3.21 2.17 19.78
N ASP A 222 4.44 1.65 19.74
CA ASP A 222 4.77 0.22 19.70
C ASP A 222 5.12 -0.29 21.09
N MET A 223 4.33 -1.24 21.61
CA MET A 223 4.45 -1.83 22.93
C MET A 223 4.86 -3.32 22.89
N SER A 224 5.66 -3.73 21.93
CA SER A 224 6.11 -5.12 21.70
C SER A 224 5.04 -6.10 21.25
N LEU A 225 3.89 -6.15 21.91
CA LEU A 225 2.78 -7.05 21.61
C LEU A 225 1.63 -6.29 20.91
N PHE A 226 1.45 -5.04 21.29
CA PHE A 226 0.41 -4.16 20.76
C PHE A 226 1.03 -2.93 20.10
N THR A 227 0.42 -2.47 19.04
CA THR A 227 0.77 -1.23 18.35
C THR A 227 -0.49 -0.40 18.18
N LEU A 228 -0.44 0.87 18.59
CA LEU A 228 -1.50 1.84 18.36
C LEU A 228 -0.98 2.89 17.39
N GLY A 229 -1.79 3.28 16.42
CA GLY A 229 -1.41 4.29 15.44
C GLY A 229 -2.52 5.27 15.16
N VAL A 230 -2.12 6.49 14.83
CA VAL A 230 -3.01 7.54 14.33
C VAL A 230 -2.41 8.13 13.08
N TRP A 231 -3.21 8.28 12.03
CA TRP A 231 -2.81 8.82 10.74
C TRP A 231 -3.77 9.90 10.28
N TYR A 232 -3.18 10.98 9.78
CA TYR A 232 -3.87 12.03 9.05
C TYR A 232 -3.57 11.86 7.57
N ARG A 233 -4.60 11.93 6.75
CA ARG A 233 -4.53 11.92 5.29
C ARG A 233 -5.13 13.18 4.74
N GLY A 234 -4.39 13.88 3.87
CA GLY A 234 -4.82 15.11 3.24
C GLY A 234 -3.64 16.03 2.95
N LEU A 235 -3.87 17.10 2.19
CA LEU A 235 -2.91 18.15 1.93
C LEU A 235 -3.33 19.42 2.70
N PRO A 236 -2.80 19.67 3.90
CA PRO A 236 -3.23 20.81 4.72
C PRO A 236 -2.88 22.17 4.10
N VAL A 237 -2.09 22.19 3.02
CA VAL A 237 -1.61 23.40 2.32
C VAL A 237 -2.39 23.67 1.02
N GLN A 238 -3.06 22.67 0.45
CA GLN A 238 -3.93 22.86 -0.70
C GLN A 238 -5.35 23.11 -0.25
N THR A 239 -5.87 24.26 -0.63
CA THR A 239 -7.29 24.56 -0.55
C THR A 239 -7.97 24.00 -1.81
N ALA A 240 -9.06 23.26 -1.62
CA ALA A 240 -9.95 22.92 -2.73
C ALA A 240 -10.44 24.21 -3.42
N ALA A 241 -10.93 24.09 -4.65
CA ALA A 241 -11.40 25.23 -5.45
C ALA A 241 -12.44 26.13 -4.74
N ASP A 242 -13.00 25.67 -3.63
CA ASP A 242 -13.97 26.38 -2.77
C ASP A 242 -13.39 26.95 -1.48
N GLY A 243 -12.07 26.93 -1.30
CA GLY A 243 -11.39 27.45 -0.11
C GLY A 243 -11.39 26.52 1.11
N SER A 244 -11.96 25.31 1.03
CA SER A 244 -11.87 24.31 2.11
C SER A 244 -10.52 23.60 2.12
N MET A 245 -10.02 23.21 3.30
CA MET A 245 -8.81 22.38 3.39
C MET A 245 -9.07 21.00 2.74
N ASP A 246 -8.12 20.52 1.96
CA ASP A 246 -8.17 19.19 1.35
C ASP A 246 -7.82 18.12 2.40
N VAL A 247 -8.78 17.85 3.29
CA VAL A 247 -8.69 16.83 4.33
C VAL A 247 -9.48 15.61 3.89
N ASP A 248 -8.83 14.47 3.76
CA ASP A 248 -9.48 13.24 3.27
C ASP A 248 -9.97 12.34 4.43
N ALA A 249 -9.09 11.98 5.34
CA ALA A 249 -9.44 11.07 6.43
C ALA A 249 -8.52 11.16 7.66
N LEU A 250 -9.08 10.79 8.81
CA LEU A 250 -8.33 10.44 10.03
C LEU A 250 -8.45 8.94 10.25
N SER A 251 -7.32 8.28 10.45
CA SER A 251 -7.28 6.82 10.57
C SER A 251 -6.70 6.39 11.91
N PHE A 252 -7.34 5.40 12.52
CA PHE A 252 -6.88 4.75 13.73
C PHE A 252 -6.41 3.34 13.39
N VAL A 253 -5.23 2.96 13.89
CA VAL A 253 -4.63 1.66 13.62
C VAL A 253 -4.39 0.93 14.94
N PHE A 254 -4.84 -0.31 15.01
CA PHE A 254 -4.57 -1.24 16.08
C PHE A 254 -3.81 -2.45 15.54
N GLY A 255 -2.66 -2.76 16.10
CA GLY A 255 -1.85 -3.92 15.77
C GLY A 255 -1.67 -4.83 16.99
N PHE A 256 -1.67 -6.13 16.72
CA PHE A 256 -1.40 -7.17 17.70
C PHE A 256 -0.49 -8.23 17.09
N GLY A 257 0.47 -8.72 17.83
CA GLY A 257 1.28 -9.83 17.36
C GLY A 257 2.57 -10.06 18.11
N ASN A 258 3.28 -11.07 17.69
CA ASN A 258 4.57 -11.47 18.21
C ASN A 258 5.67 -11.28 17.14
N ARG A 259 6.82 -11.95 17.31
CA ARG A 259 7.96 -11.84 16.38
C ARG A 259 7.70 -12.44 15.01
N ASP A 260 6.82 -13.43 14.93
CA ASP A 260 6.63 -14.23 13.72
C ASP A 260 5.24 -14.07 13.11
N PHE A 261 4.27 -13.62 13.90
CA PHE A 261 2.89 -13.41 13.46
C PHE A 261 2.38 -12.06 13.94
N LYS A 262 1.80 -11.27 13.05
CA LYS A 262 1.25 -9.96 13.35
C LYS A 262 -0.05 -9.74 12.59
N MET A 263 -1.01 -9.14 13.26
CA MET A 263 -2.29 -8.70 12.70
C MET A 263 -2.45 -7.21 12.91
N GLY A 264 -3.15 -6.58 12.00
CA GLY A 264 -3.49 -5.16 12.08
C GLY A 264 -4.91 -4.92 11.63
N TYR A 265 -5.57 -3.99 12.28
CA TYR A 265 -6.86 -3.45 11.89
C TYR A 265 -6.77 -1.93 11.86
N SER A 266 -7.32 -1.30 10.85
CA SER A 266 -7.51 0.15 10.85
C SER A 266 -8.92 0.55 10.44
N TYR A 267 -9.34 1.67 10.99
CA TYR A 267 -10.58 2.33 10.66
C TYR A 267 -10.30 3.78 10.24
N ASP A 268 -10.76 4.14 9.04
CA ASP A 268 -10.61 5.49 8.50
C ASP A 268 -11.94 6.23 8.61
N ILE A 269 -11.93 7.36 9.31
CA ILE A 269 -13.05 8.29 9.37
C ILE A 269 -12.91 9.27 8.21
N THR A 270 -13.88 9.27 7.30
CA THR A 270 -13.92 10.19 6.16
C THR A 270 -14.26 11.59 6.67
N LEU A 271 -13.36 12.55 6.42
CA LEU A 271 -13.52 13.96 6.83
C LEU A 271 -13.88 14.88 5.66
N ASN A 272 -13.86 14.36 4.44
CA ASN A 272 -14.21 15.13 3.25
C ASN A 272 -15.74 15.39 3.16
N ARG A 273 -16.18 16.08 2.11
CA ARG A 273 -17.60 16.46 1.89
C ARG A 273 -18.59 15.29 1.85
N LEU A 274 -18.12 14.06 1.54
CA LEU A 274 -18.99 12.88 1.57
C LEU A 274 -19.44 12.54 3.00
N GLY A 275 -18.68 13.00 4.00
CA GLY A 275 -18.99 12.86 5.42
C GLY A 275 -18.91 11.42 5.94
N ALA A 276 -18.64 11.30 7.23
CA ALA A 276 -18.54 9.99 7.89
C ALA A 276 -19.88 9.23 7.92
N LEU A 277 -21.00 9.96 8.07
CA LEU A 277 -22.33 9.35 8.15
C LEU A 277 -22.78 8.75 6.80
N GLY A 278 -22.44 9.40 5.68
CA GLY A 278 -22.81 8.90 4.35
C GLY A 278 -21.94 7.76 3.87
N THR A 279 -20.68 7.71 4.25
CA THR A 279 -19.70 6.71 3.77
C THR A 279 -19.51 5.53 4.71
N ALA A 280 -19.90 5.64 5.99
CA ALA A 280 -19.57 4.69 7.07
C ALA A 280 -18.08 4.37 7.18
N GLY A 281 -17.19 5.26 6.65
CA GLY A 281 -15.75 5.13 6.73
C GLY A 281 -15.16 3.98 5.89
N SER A 282 -13.96 3.54 6.28
CA SER A 282 -13.26 2.44 5.63
C SER A 282 -12.61 1.52 6.65
N HIS A 283 -12.63 0.22 6.36
CA HIS A 283 -12.06 -0.82 7.20
C HIS A 283 -10.89 -1.48 6.47
N GLU A 284 -9.81 -1.75 7.18
CA GLU A 284 -8.66 -2.44 6.62
C GLU A 284 -8.12 -3.47 7.61
N PHE A 285 -7.86 -4.67 7.11
CA PHE A 285 -7.27 -5.77 7.85
C PHE A 285 -5.94 -6.16 7.23
N SER A 286 -4.96 -6.44 8.08
CA SER A 286 -3.67 -6.97 7.65
C SER A 286 -3.25 -8.17 8.48
N VAL A 287 -2.60 -9.12 7.83
CA VAL A 287 -1.95 -10.27 8.47
C VAL A 287 -0.55 -10.41 7.92
N LYS A 288 0.43 -10.61 8.79
CA LYS A 288 1.83 -10.84 8.41
C LYS A 288 2.38 -12.05 9.13
N TYR A 289 3.09 -12.88 8.37
CA TYR A 289 3.81 -14.01 8.89
C TYR A 289 5.27 -13.95 8.48
N PHE A 290 6.18 -14.18 9.45
CA PHE A 290 7.62 -14.10 9.26
C PHE A 290 8.27 -15.41 9.64
N TRP A 291 9.27 -15.86 8.86
CA TRP A 291 10.08 -17.02 9.19
C TRP A 291 11.54 -16.84 8.78
N ASP A 292 12.42 -17.54 9.45
CA ASP A 292 13.84 -17.44 9.19
C ASP A 292 14.21 -18.18 7.90
N VAL A 293 14.99 -17.54 7.04
CA VAL A 293 15.43 -18.09 5.74
C VAL A 293 16.59 -19.08 5.91
N ALA A 294 17.36 -18.98 7.01
CA ALA A 294 18.47 -19.85 7.33
C ALA A 294 18.56 -20.13 8.83
N ARG A 295 19.01 -21.35 9.21
CA ARG A 295 19.25 -21.75 10.60
C ARG A 295 20.42 -21.01 11.27
N ARG A 296 21.27 -20.29 10.54
CA ARG A 296 22.35 -19.48 11.13
C ARG A 296 21.79 -18.18 11.68
N ARG A 297 21.74 -18.06 12.99
CA ARG A 297 21.51 -16.78 13.69
C ARG A 297 22.64 -15.81 13.31
N ASP A 298 22.34 -14.82 12.50
CA ASP A 298 23.20 -13.66 12.36
C ASP A 298 23.04 -12.84 13.66
N PRO A 299 24.11 -12.63 14.43
CA PRO A 299 24.02 -11.85 15.67
C PRO A 299 23.69 -10.37 15.44
N ARG A 300 23.66 -9.91 14.20
CA ARG A 300 23.36 -8.52 13.86
C ARG A 300 21.88 -8.37 13.52
N PRO A 301 21.12 -7.59 14.28
CA PRO A 301 19.75 -7.29 13.92
C PRO A 301 19.72 -6.57 12.56
N PRO A 302 18.76 -6.87 11.69
CA PRO A 302 18.56 -6.09 10.47
C PRO A 302 18.32 -4.63 10.83
N TYR A 303 18.92 -3.73 10.04
CA TYR A 303 18.69 -2.29 10.19
C TYR A 303 17.38 -1.92 9.47
N HIS A 304 16.26 -2.04 10.15
CA HIS A 304 15.00 -1.48 9.66
C HIS A 304 14.25 -0.80 10.81
N PRO A 305 14.17 0.52 10.78
CA PRO A 305 13.48 1.28 11.80
C PRO A 305 11.96 1.34 11.60
N CYS A 306 11.46 0.89 10.45
CA CYS A 306 10.02 0.89 10.16
C CYS A 306 9.23 0.07 11.18
N VAL A 307 7.99 0.49 11.43
CA VAL A 307 7.07 -0.29 12.26
C VAL A 307 6.67 -1.54 11.51
N GLU A 308 6.90 -2.68 12.13
CA GLU A 308 6.31 -3.95 11.74
C GLU A 308 5.24 -4.28 12.78
N TYR A 309 4.02 -3.79 12.57
CA TYR A 309 2.87 -4.20 13.41
C TYR A 309 2.11 -5.31 12.76
#